data_9ca9c10f9e086d5c194f1ad3a687f4d2
#
_entry.id   9ca9c10f9e086d5c194f1ad3a687f4d2
#
_cell.length_a   1.000
_cell.length_b   1.000
_cell.length_c   1.000
_cell.angle_alpha   90.00
_cell.angle_beta   90.00
_cell.angle_gamma   90.00
#
_symmetry.space_group_name_H-M   'P 1'
#
loop_
_entity.id
_entity.type
_entity.pdbx_description
1 polymer ?
#
loop_
_entity_poly.entity_id
_entity_poly.type
_entity_poly.pdbx_seq_one_letter_code
_entity_poly.pdbx_strand_id
1 'polypeptide(L)'
;LSYAFTDFYFSAITPSATGGQPMQLYYMVRDGFGAAHSSFSLLATAAVYQMTVLVYGCVMVGANLSFVMGQGRIIRLLLVFGVLVNGFCSGLILLIIFHGLLAEKIMLCIAGGLSRAGIIKNRKRAIRKVEGLIDEYSRGGAYLRQYPLAAVRIFIHSAVQLTALYLVPYWACRALGLSLIHI
;
A
#
# COMPACT_ATOMS: atom_id res chain seq x y z
N LEU A 1 -5.74 -0.38 -17.78
CA LEU A 1 -7.15 -0.31 -17.31
C LEU A 1 -7.67 -1.69 -16.88
N SER A 2 -7.42 -2.80 -17.62
CA SER A 2 -7.92 -4.14 -17.28
C SER A 2 -7.50 -4.62 -15.88
N TYR A 3 -6.25 -4.43 -15.50
CA TYR A 3 -5.76 -4.85 -14.16
C TYR A 3 -6.38 -4.05 -13.01
N ALA A 4 -6.69 -2.76 -13.19
CA ALA A 4 -7.39 -1.98 -12.19
C ALA A 4 -8.83 -2.48 -11.98
N PHE A 5 -9.54 -2.85 -13.06
CA PHE A 5 -10.86 -3.45 -12.95
C PHE A 5 -10.81 -4.84 -12.31
N THR A 6 -9.77 -5.63 -12.59
CA THR A 6 -9.55 -6.91 -11.92
C THR A 6 -9.38 -6.73 -10.41
N ASP A 7 -8.54 -5.78 -9.99
CA ASP A 7 -8.35 -5.46 -8.58
C ASP A 7 -9.66 -5.04 -7.92
N PHE A 8 -10.37 -4.10 -8.51
CA PHE A 8 -11.65 -3.61 -8.00
C PHE A 8 -12.70 -4.72 -7.88
N TYR A 9 -12.87 -5.54 -8.93
CA TYR A 9 -13.85 -6.62 -8.94
C TYR A 9 -13.57 -7.66 -7.85
N PHE A 10 -12.33 -8.16 -7.78
CA PHE A 10 -11.96 -9.18 -6.79
C PHE A 10 -11.90 -8.62 -5.37
N SER A 11 -11.58 -7.35 -5.19
CA SER A 11 -11.70 -6.69 -3.89
C SER A 11 -13.16 -6.58 -3.44
N ALA A 12 -14.10 -6.35 -4.36
CA ALA A 12 -15.52 -6.24 -4.03
C ALA A 12 -16.16 -7.57 -3.60
N ILE A 13 -15.70 -8.70 -4.15
CA ILE A 13 -16.30 -10.02 -3.87
C ILE A 13 -15.57 -10.81 -2.79
N THR A 14 -14.43 -10.32 -2.29
CA THR A 14 -13.65 -11.02 -1.25
C THR A 14 -13.76 -10.33 0.10
N PRO A 15 -13.75 -11.10 1.21
CA PRO A 15 -13.75 -10.52 2.53
C PRO A 15 -12.56 -9.58 2.73
N SER A 16 -12.81 -8.41 3.32
CA SER A 16 -11.78 -7.39 3.60
C SER A 16 -10.98 -6.93 2.36
N ALA A 17 -11.56 -7.04 1.16
CA ALA A 17 -10.94 -6.65 -0.11
C ALA A 17 -9.56 -7.32 -0.37
N THR A 18 -9.34 -8.53 0.15
CA THR A 18 -8.02 -9.19 0.11
C THR A 18 -7.69 -9.85 -1.23
N GLY A 19 -8.68 -10.05 -2.10
CA GLY A 19 -8.51 -10.78 -3.37
C GLY A 19 -8.00 -9.94 -4.53
N GLY A 20 -8.09 -8.63 -4.46
CA GLY A 20 -7.75 -7.73 -5.58
C GLY A 20 -6.31 -7.87 -6.05
N GLN A 21 -5.34 -7.57 -5.19
CA GLN A 21 -3.91 -7.62 -5.53
C GLN A 21 -3.42 -9.03 -5.95
N PRO A 22 -3.76 -10.13 -5.26
CA PRO A 22 -3.38 -11.47 -5.71
C PRO A 22 -3.92 -11.81 -7.11
N MET A 23 -5.15 -11.44 -7.41
CA MET A 23 -5.73 -11.70 -8.72
C MET A 23 -5.15 -10.79 -9.80
N GLN A 24 -4.83 -9.55 -9.47
CA GLN A 24 -4.11 -8.65 -10.37
C GLN A 24 -2.74 -9.23 -10.74
N LEU A 25 -1.99 -9.74 -9.75
CA LEU A 25 -0.73 -10.45 -9.98
C LEU A 25 -0.92 -11.67 -10.87
N TYR A 26 -1.92 -12.49 -10.60
CA TYR A 26 -2.22 -13.68 -11.40
C TYR A 26 -2.46 -13.33 -12.87
N TYR A 27 -3.28 -12.32 -13.16
CA TYR A 27 -3.55 -11.92 -14.55
C TYR A 27 -2.33 -11.30 -15.22
N MET A 28 -1.51 -10.51 -14.52
CA MET A 28 -0.25 -9.98 -15.06
C MET A 28 0.70 -11.12 -15.45
N VAL A 29 0.84 -12.13 -14.61
CA VAL A 29 1.69 -13.31 -14.92
C VAL A 29 1.13 -14.12 -16.06
N ARG A 30 -0.19 -14.29 -16.12
CA ARG A 30 -0.87 -14.97 -17.22
C ARG A 30 -0.66 -14.27 -18.57
N ASP A 31 -0.62 -12.94 -18.56
CA ASP A 31 -0.38 -12.13 -19.76
C ASP A 31 1.10 -12.07 -20.17
N GLY A 32 1.98 -12.84 -19.49
CA GLY A 32 3.40 -13.02 -19.84
C GLY A 32 4.37 -12.11 -19.09
N PHE A 33 3.92 -11.31 -18.13
CA PHE A 33 4.83 -10.54 -17.30
C PHE A 33 5.52 -11.45 -16.26
N GLY A 34 6.80 -11.21 -15.98
CA GLY A 34 7.52 -11.93 -14.94
C GLY A 34 6.87 -11.76 -13.57
N ALA A 35 6.68 -12.85 -12.82
CA ALA A 35 5.99 -12.83 -11.52
C ALA A 35 6.62 -11.85 -10.53
N ALA A 36 7.96 -11.79 -10.46
CA ALA A 36 8.65 -10.92 -9.54
C ALA A 36 8.60 -9.45 -9.99
N HIS A 37 8.66 -9.18 -11.30
CA HIS A 37 8.46 -7.83 -11.84
C HIS A 37 7.04 -7.30 -11.55
N SER A 38 6.04 -8.15 -11.74
CA SER A 38 4.64 -7.83 -11.43
C SER A 38 4.43 -7.58 -9.94
N SER A 39 4.98 -8.45 -9.08
CA SER A 39 4.93 -8.29 -7.61
C SER A 39 5.59 -6.99 -7.18
N PHE A 40 6.77 -6.66 -7.74
CA PHE A 40 7.44 -5.40 -7.44
C PHE A 40 6.59 -4.19 -7.84
N SER A 41 6.00 -4.21 -9.05
CA SER A 41 5.15 -3.12 -9.54
C SER A 41 3.95 -2.88 -8.63
N LEU A 42 3.28 -3.95 -8.19
CA LEU A 42 2.16 -3.86 -7.25
C LEU A 42 2.60 -3.32 -5.88
N LEU A 43 3.73 -3.81 -5.34
CA LEU A 43 4.26 -3.34 -4.06
C LEU A 43 4.67 -1.87 -4.12
N ALA A 44 5.32 -1.45 -5.21
CA ALA A 44 5.71 -0.05 -5.41
C ALA A 44 4.49 0.86 -5.49
N THR A 45 3.45 0.43 -6.22
CA THR A 45 2.18 1.16 -6.30
C THR A 45 1.50 1.26 -4.93
N ALA A 46 1.45 0.15 -4.18
CA ALA A 46 0.89 0.13 -2.83
C ALA A 46 1.68 1.05 -1.87
N ALA A 47 3.01 1.08 -1.97
CA ALA A 47 3.84 1.96 -1.16
C ALA A 47 3.55 3.44 -1.43
N VAL A 48 3.49 3.83 -2.71
CA VAL A 48 3.17 5.22 -3.08
C VAL A 48 1.75 5.58 -2.69
N TYR A 49 0.78 4.66 -2.87
CA TYR A 49 -0.60 4.85 -2.41
C TYR A 49 -0.65 5.09 -0.89
N GLN A 50 0.06 4.28 -0.10
CA GLN A 50 0.10 4.41 1.35
C GLN A 50 0.73 5.74 1.79
N MET A 51 1.78 6.19 1.10
CA MET A 51 2.36 7.53 1.32
C MET A 51 1.36 8.65 0.96
N THR A 52 0.60 8.46 -0.12
CA THR A 52 -0.45 9.43 -0.50
C THR A 52 -1.53 9.53 0.58
N VAL A 53 -1.98 8.40 1.14
CA VAL A 53 -2.93 8.38 2.26
C VAL A 53 -2.39 9.15 3.46
N LEU A 54 -1.11 8.93 3.80
CA LEU A 54 -0.46 9.63 4.91
C LEU A 54 -0.40 11.15 4.69
N VAL A 55 0.09 11.57 3.52
CA VAL A 55 0.19 13.00 3.16
C VAL A 55 -1.19 13.64 3.13
N TYR A 56 -2.16 12.97 2.50
CA TYR A 56 -3.55 13.46 2.42
C TYR A 56 -4.15 13.62 3.82
N GLY A 57 -3.97 12.61 4.68
CA GLY A 57 -4.43 12.67 6.06
C GLY A 57 -3.77 13.81 6.85
N CYS A 58 -2.47 13.99 6.74
CA CYS A 58 -1.75 15.08 7.40
C CYS A 58 -2.22 16.46 6.92
N VAL A 59 -2.43 16.63 5.61
CA VAL A 59 -2.95 17.87 5.03
C VAL A 59 -4.37 18.16 5.56
N MET A 60 -5.25 17.15 5.59
CA MET A 60 -6.62 17.32 6.08
C MET A 60 -6.67 17.64 7.57
N VAL A 61 -5.84 17.00 8.38
CA VAL A 61 -5.70 17.30 9.82
C VAL A 61 -5.18 18.71 10.01
N GLY A 62 -4.14 19.11 9.28
CA GLY A 62 -3.55 20.44 9.34
C GLY A 62 -4.53 21.55 8.93
N ALA A 63 -5.32 21.32 7.87
CA ALA A 63 -6.34 22.26 7.40
C ALA A 63 -7.52 22.41 8.38
N ASN A 64 -7.80 21.38 9.19
CA ASN A 64 -8.93 21.35 10.13
C ASN A 64 -8.49 21.19 11.58
N LEU A 65 -7.37 21.79 11.95
CA LEU A 65 -6.76 21.60 13.28
C LEU A 65 -7.69 21.98 14.43
N SER A 66 -8.45 23.05 14.29
CA SER A 66 -9.43 23.50 15.30
C SER A 66 -10.52 22.45 15.53
N PHE A 67 -11.04 21.83 14.46
CA PHE A 67 -12.00 20.75 14.55
C PHE A 67 -11.41 19.53 15.25
N VAL A 68 -10.17 19.12 14.89
CA VAL A 68 -9.49 17.98 15.48
C VAL A 68 -9.21 18.21 16.98
N MET A 69 -8.81 19.43 17.35
CA MET A 69 -8.58 19.78 18.75
C MET A 69 -9.85 19.81 19.60
N GLY A 70 -11.00 20.10 18.97
CA GLY A 70 -12.33 20.03 19.62
C GLY A 70 -12.83 18.61 19.87
N GLN A 71 -12.21 17.60 19.24
CA GLN A 71 -12.60 16.21 19.42
C GLN A 71 -12.12 15.64 20.77
N GLY A 72 -12.84 14.61 21.25
CA GLY A 72 -12.50 13.91 22.49
C GLY A 72 -11.06 13.35 22.49
N ARG A 73 -10.49 13.22 23.68
CA ARG A 73 -9.11 12.74 23.88
C ARG A 73 -8.83 11.39 23.18
N ILE A 74 -9.79 10.48 23.22
CA ILE A 74 -9.68 9.15 22.62
C ILE A 74 -9.53 9.26 21.08
N ILE A 75 -10.33 10.11 20.42
CA ILE A 75 -10.28 10.30 18.97
C ILE A 75 -8.92 10.86 18.55
N ARG A 76 -8.39 11.83 19.27
CA ARG A 76 -7.04 12.39 19.03
C ARG A 76 -5.94 11.35 19.19
N LEU A 77 -6.02 10.51 20.23
CA LEU A 77 -5.06 9.42 20.43
C LEU A 77 -5.12 8.38 19.31
N LEU A 78 -6.32 7.99 18.88
CA LEU A 78 -6.50 7.06 17.76
C LEU A 78 -5.95 7.64 16.45
N LEU A 79 -6.14 8.94 16.21
CA LEU A 79 -5.60 9.63 15.04
C LEU A 79 -4.07 9.62 15.04
N VAL A 80 -3.44 10.00 16.16
CA VAL A 80 -1.97 9.96 16.31
C VAL A 80 -1.45 8.54 16.12
N PHE A 81 -2.08 7.56 16.76
CA PHE A 81 -1.73 6.14 16.63
C PHE A 81 -1.84 5.68 15.16
N GLY A 82 -2.93 6.03 14.46
CA GLY A 82 -3.12 5.70 13.05
C GLY A 82 -2.03 6.30 12.15
N VAL A 83 -1.68 7.57 12.35
CA VAL A 83 -0.59 8.24 11.61
C VAL A 83 0.75 7.57 11.88
N LEU A 84 1.06 7.22 13.14
CA LEU A 84 2.31 6.55 13.50
C LEU A 84 2.41 5.15 12.88
N VAL A 85 1.36 4.34 12.99
CA VAL A 85 1.32 2.99 12.40
C VAL A 85 1.43 3.05 10.88
N ASN A 86 0.66 3.93 10.25
CA ASN A 86 0.70 4.10 8.79
C ASN A 86 2.08 4.59 8.33
N GLY A 87 2.66 5.58 9.01
CA GLY A 87 4.00 6.10 8.73
C GLY A 87 5.08 5.04 8.91
N PHE A 88 5.00 4.24 9.96
CA PHE A 88 5.91 3.12 10.20
C PHE A 88 5.83 2.07 9.09
N CYS A 89 4.63 1.60 8.75
CA CYS A 89 4.43 0.62 7.68
C CYS A 89 4.91 1.15 6.32
N SER A 90 4.58 2.39 5.99
CA SER A 90 5.02 3.03 4.75
C SER A 90 6.54 3.18 4.69
N GLY A 91 7.14 3.64 5.78
CA GLY A 91 8.58 3.77 5.90
C GLY A 91 9.29 2.43 5.75
N LEU A 92 8.75 1.36 6.32
CA LEU A 92 9.28 0.01 6.23
C LEU A 92 9.24 -0.52 4.79
N ILE A 93 8.13 -0.30 4.08
CA ILE A 93 8.01 -0.70 2.66
C ILE A 93 9.00 0.08 1.79
N LEU A 94 9.11 1.39 1.98
CA LEU A 94 10.08 2.21 1.25
C LEU A 94 11.52 1.78 1.54
N LEU A 95 11.82 1.47 2.79
CA LEU A 95 13.14 0.99 3.20
C LEU A 95 13.48 -0.33 2.53
N ILE A 96 12.54 -1.26 2.40
CA ILE A 96 12.70 -2.51 1.65
C ILE A 96 12.94 -2.23 0.16
N ILE A 97 12.21 -1.31 -0.44
CA ILE A 97 12.34 -0.97 -1.87
C ILE A 97 13.69 -0.30 -2.17
N PHE A 98 14.15 0.61 -1.29
CA PHE A 98 15.34 1.43 -1.56
C PHE A 98 16.64 0.89 -0.98
N HIS A 99 16.58 0.02 0.03
CA HIS A 99 17.77 -0.57 0.68
C HIS A 99 17.76 -2.09 0.59
N GLY A 100 18.22 -2.64 -0.55
CA GLY A 100 18.26 -4.08 -0.80
C GLY A 100 18.95 -4.90 0.30
N LEU A 101 20.05 -4.40 0.89
CA LEU A 101 20.77 -5.06 1.99
C LEU A 101 19.93 -5.17 3.28
N LEU A 102 19.06 -4.17 3.55
CA LEU A 102 18.14 -4.22 4.69
C LEU A 102 16.95 -5.12 4.40
N ALA A 103 16.47 -5.12 3.15
CA ALA A 103 15.44 -6.05 2.70
C ALA A 103 15.90 -7.51 2.87
N GLU A 104 17.15 -7.81 2.49
CA GLU A 104 17.76 -9.12 2.69
C GLU A 104 17.77 -9.54 4.16
N LYS A 105 18.30 -8.69 5.05
CA LYS A 105 18.35 -8.97 6.49
C LYS A 105 16.96 -9.20 7.09
N ILE A 106 15.98 -8.37 6.74
CA ILE A 106 14.60 -8.49 7.21
C ILE A 106 13.97 -9.79 6.69
N MET A 107 14.10 -10.09 5.40
CA MET A 107 13.56 -11.32 4.81
C MET A 107 14.23 -12.57 5.36
N LEU A 108 15.54 -12.55 5.60
CA LEU A 108 16.25 -13.66 6.25
C LEU A 108 15.84 -13.84 7.71
N CYS A 109 15.59 -12.75 8.43
CA CYS A 109 15.07 -12.79 9.80
C CYS A 109 13.66 -13.39 9.84
N ILE A 110 12.77 -12.98 8.95
CA ILE A 110 11.41 -13.52 8.81
C ILE A 110 11.47 -15.01 8.42
N ALA A 111 12.25 -15.37 7.42
CA ALA A 111 12.42 -16.76 6.99
C ALA A 111 13.00 -17.63 8.09
N GLY A 112 13.93 -17.09 8.90
CA GLY A 112 14.49 -17.75 10.08
C GLY A 112 13.45 -17.97 11.18
N GLY A 113 12.62 -16.97 11.46
CA GLY A 113 11.51 -17.05 12.42
C GLY A 113 10.44 -18.07 11.99
N LEU A 114 10.01 -18.03 10.72
CA LEU A 114 9.04 -18.98 10.17
C LEU A 114 9.57 -20.43 10.13
N SER A 115 10.88 -20.60 9.90
CA SER A 115 11.50 -21.93 9.94
C SER A 115 11.58 -22.48 11.37
N ARG A 116 11.79 -21.63 12.39
CA ARG A 116 11.72 -22.01 13.82
C ARG A 116 10.30 -22.37 14.24
N ALA A 117 9.30 -21.67 13.70
CA ALA A 117 7.88 -21.96 13.93
C ALA A 117 7.37 -23.23 13.18
N GLY A 118 8.25 -23.95 12.45
CA GLY A 118 7.89 -25.19 11.74
C GLY A 118 7.06 -24.98 10.46
N ILE A 119 6.82 -23.74 10.04
CA ILE A 119 5.98 -23.42 8.88
C ILE A 119 6.72 -23.67 7.56
N ILE A 120 8.05 -23.53 7.56
CA ILE A 120 8.90 -23.75 6.36
C ILE A 120 9.68 -25.06 6.52
N LYS A 121 9.26 -26.12 5.81
CA LYS A 121 9.94 -27.43 5.78
C LYS A 121 11.30 -27.44 5.06
N ASN A 122 11.57 -26.50 4.17
CA ASN A 122 12.77 -26.51 3.31
C ASN A 122 13.48 -25.14 3.27
N ARG A 123 14.26 -24.84 4.33
CA ARG A 123 14.97 -23.56 4.53
C ARG A 123 15.84 -23.16 3.33
N LYS A 124 16.57 -24.09 2.71
CA LYS A 124 17.46 -23.82 1.57
C LYS A 124 16.70 -23.37 0.32
N ARG A 125 15.49 -23.89 0.10
CA ARG A 125 14.64 -23.53 -1.05
C ARG A 125 13.95 -22.17 -0.82
N ALA A 126 13.59 -21.87 0.44
CA ALA A 126 13.06 -20.59 0.82
C ALA A 126 14.09 -19.47 0.67
N ILE A 127 15.33 -19.69 1.14
CA ILE A 127 16.42 -18.71 1.03
C ILE A 127 16.72 -18.40 -0.45
N ARG A 128 16.86 -19.37 -1.33
CA ARG A 128 17.09 -19.15 -2.76
C ARG A 128 15.95 -18.38 -3.46
N LYS A 129 14.69 -18.63 -3.06
CA LYS A 129 13.56 -17.83 -3.56
C LYS A 129 13.62 -16.39 -3.08
N VAL A 130 14.02 -16.18 -1.83
CA VAL A 130 14.19 -14.85 -1.24
C VAL A 130 15.32 -14.09 -1.93
N GLU A 131 16.47 -14.70 -2.17
CA GLU A 131 17.60 -14.10 -2.89
C GLU A 131 17.20 -13.64 -4.32
N GLY A 132 16.46 -14.47 -5.05
CA GLY A 132 15.94 -14.10 -6.38
C GLY A 132 14.96 -12.93 -6.35
N LEU A 133 14.10 -12.87 -5.33
CA LEU A 133 13.19 -11.76 -5.13
C LEU A 133 13.96 -10.46 -4.79
N ILE A 134 14.96 -10.53 -3.92
CA ILE A 134 15.77 -9.38 -3.49
C ILE A 134 16.45 -8.71 -4.68
N ASP A 135 17.05 -9.51 -5.58
CA ASP A 135 17.71 -8.97 -6.77
C ASP A 135 16.72 -8.22 -7.68
N GLU A 136 15.52 -8.74 -7.86
CA GLU A 136 14.48 -8.10 -8.64
C GLU A 136 13.87 -6.86 -7.97
N TYR A 137 13.68 -6.89 -6.64
CA TYR A 137 13.27 -5.71 -5.86
C TYR A 137 14.33 -4.61 -5.88
N SER A 138 15.62 -4.97 -5.82
CA SER A 138 16.73 -4.04 -5.93
C SER A 138 16.77 -3.35 -7.29
N ARG A 139 16.58 -4.10 -8.39
CA ARG A 139 16.47 -3.54 -9.76
C ARG A 139 15.27 -2.61 -9.91
N GLY A 140 14.13 -2.98 -9.35
CA GLY A 140 12.93 -2.15 -9.37
C GLY A 140 13.11 -0.86 -8.56
N GLY A 141 13.76 -0.91 -7.39
CA GLY A 141 14.13 0.27 -6.60
C GLY A 141 15.08 1.20 -7.34
N ALA A 142 16.07 0.64 -8.08
CA ALA A 142 16.94 1.40 -8.96
C ALA A 142 16.13 2.09 -10.09
N TYR A 143 15.18 1.40 -10.69
CA TYR A 143 14.29 1.99 -11.70
C TYR A 143 13.48 3.17 -11.16
N LEU A 144 12.90 3.07 -9.98
CA LEU A 144 12.17 4.19 -9.36
C LEU A 144 13.07 5.39 -9.05
N ARG A 145 14.34 5.15 -8.68
CA ARG A 145 15.33 6.22 -8.50
C ARG A 145 15.69 6.90 -9.82
N GLN A 146 15.80 6.14 -10.90
CA GLN A 146 16.14 6.63 -12.23
C GLN A 146 14.96 7.41 -12.84
N TYR A 147 13.72 6.98 -12.55
CA TYR A 147 12.50 7.59 -13.10
C TYR A 147 11.56 8.10 -11.99
N PRO A 148 11.94 9.15 -11.25
CA PRO A 148 11.13 9.68 -10.15
C PRO A 148 9.76 10.17 -10.61
N LEU A 149 9.64 10.57 -11.89
CA LEU A 149 8.39 10.99 -12.50
C LEU A 149 7.31 9.87 -12.50
N ALA A 150 7.73 8.60 -12.52
CA ALA A 150 6.80 7.48 -12.39
C ALA A 150 6.14 7.47 -11.00
N ALA A 151 6.92 7.65 -9.93
CA ALA A 151 6.39 7.76 -8.57
C ALA A 151 5.45 8.97 -8.41
N VAL A 152 5.81 10.12 -9.00
CA VAL A 152 4.96 11.32 -8.99
C VAL A 152 3.64 11.07 -9.72
N ARG A 153 3.65 10.39 -10.86
CA ARG A 153 2.41 10.03 -11.58
C ARG A 153 1.53 9.11 -10.74
N ILE A 154 2.09 8.08 -10.10
CA ILE A 154 1.34 7.19 -9.21
C ILE A 154 0.74 8.00 -8.05
N PHE A 155 1.53 8.90 -7.45
CA PHE A 155 1.07 9.77 -6.36
C PHE A 155 -0.13 10.62 -6.78
N ILE A 156 -0.06 11.30 -7.93
CA ILE A 156 -1.15 12.15 -8.44
C ILE A 156 -2.41 11.31 -8.69
N HIS A 157 -2.27 10.14 -9.36
CA HIS A 157 -3.41 9.26 -9.60
C HIS A 157 -4.03 8.76 -8.29
N SER A 158 -3.20 8.39 -7.32
CA SER A 158 -3.66 7.97 -5.99
C SER A 158 -4.37 9.10 -5.24
N ALA A 159 -3.87 10.33 -5.34
CA ALA A 159 -4.51 11.50 -4.73
C ALA A 159 -5.89 11.78 -5.35
N VAL A 160 -6.00 11.71 -6.68
CA VAL A 160 -7.28 11.85 -7.39
C VAL A 160 -8.25 10.73 -6.97
N GLN A 161 -7.78 9.49 -6.93
CA GLN A 161 -8.57 8.33 -6.50
C GLN A 161 -9.09 8.49 -5.06
N LEU A 162 -8.24 8.90 -4.12
CA LEU A 162 -8.62 9.15 -2.73
C LEU A 162 -9.64 10.28 -2.62
N THR A 163 -9.41 11.38 -3.35
CA THR A 163 -10.36 12.51 -3.36
C THR A 163 -11.73 12.07 -3.89
N ALA A 164 -11.76 11.31 -4.99
CA ALA A 164 -13.01 10.76 -5.53
C ALA A 164 -13.70 9.84 -4.53
N LEU A 165 -12.95 8.94 -3.86
CA LEU A 165 -13.47 8.03 -2.85
C LEU A 165 -14.08 8.77 -1.66
N TYR A 166 -13.38 9.78 -1.14
CA TYR A 166 -13.87 10.57 -0.01
C TYR A 166 -15.03 11.52 -0.36
N LEU A 167 -15.23 11.84 -1.64
CA LEU A 167 -16.38 12.59 -2.11
C LEU A 167 -17.64 11.72 -2.28
N VAL A 168 -17.54 10.39 -2.31
CA VAL A 168 -18.70 9.50 -2.46
C VAL A 168 -19.76 9.73 -1.37
N PRO A 169 -19.44 9.77 -0.06
CA PRO A 169 -20.44 10.06 0.98
C PRO A 169 -21.10 11.43 0.79
N TYR A 170 -20.33 12.44 0.39
CA TYR A 170 -20.86 13.78 0.10
C TYR A 170 -21.92 13.75 -1.01
N TRP A 171 -21.62 13.10 -2.14
CA TRP A 171 -22.55 12.99 -3.26
C TRP A 171 -23.76 12.13 -2.93
N ALA A 172 -23.55 11.05 -2.13
CA ALA A 172 -24.65 10.21 -1.67
C ALA A 172 -25.63 10.99 -0.78
N CYS A 173 -25.13 11.74 0.20
CA CYS A 173 -25.97 12.59 1.06
C CYS A 173 -26.73 13.65 0.24
N ARG A 174 -26.05 14.29 -0.71
CA ARG A 174 -26.67 15.29 -1.56
C ARG A 174 -27.76 14.71 -2.47
N ALA A 175 -27.53 13.51 -3.02
CA ALA A 175 -28.52 12.82 -3.85
C ALA A 175 -29.78 12.42 -3.06
N LEU A 176 -29.61 12.12 -1.76
CA LEU A 176 -30.72 11.81 -0.85
C LEU A 176 -31.38 13.05 -0.26
N GLY A 177 -31.00 14.26 -0.62
CA GLY A 177 -31.51 15.51 -0.06
C GLY A 177 -31.12 15.76 1.40
N LEU A 178 -30.12 15.00 1.91
CA LEU A 178 -29.63 15.13 3.27
C LEU A 178 -28.61 16.27 3.37
N SER A 179 -28.75 17.12 4.39
CA SER A 179 -27.73 18.12 4.71
C SER A 179 -26.61 17.50 5.53
N LEU A 180 -25.36 17.70 5.13
CA LEU A 180 -24.18 17.25 5.89
C LEU A 180 -23.97 17.98 7.24
N ILE A 181 -24.78 19.02 7.52
CA ILE A 181 -24.70 19.79 8.76
C ILE A 181 -25.23 18.98 9.96
N HIS A 182 -25.92 17.87 9.73
CA HIS A 182 -26.53 17.03 10.76
C HIS A 182 -25.82 15.68 10.98
N ILE A 183 -24.65 15.45 10.35
CA ILE A 183 -23.78 14.30 10.58
C ILE A 183 -22.50 14.77 11.26
#